data_ed5a4ddb0fcea69e9e64216a285d6fc9
#
_entry.id   ed5a4ddb0fcea69e9e64216a285d6fc9
#
_cell.length_a   1.000
_cell.length_b   1.000
_cell.length_c   1.000
_cell.angle_alpha   90.00
_cell.angle_beta   90.00
_cell.angle_gamma   90.00
#
_symmetry.space_group_name_H-M   'P 1'
#
loop_
_entity.id
_entity.type
_entity.pdbx_description
1 polymer ?
#
loop_
_entity_poly.entity_id
_entity_poly.type
_entity_poly.pdbx_seq_one_letter_code
_entity_poly.pdbx_strand_id
1 'polypeptide(L)'
;MENNLHYKPINNVRIVTAAALFDGHDAAINIMRRIIQATGCEVIHLGHDRSVEEVVDCAIQEDAQAIAITSYQGGHNEYFKYMRDLLVEKGAPQIKIFGGGGGTILPSEIAELQAYGITRIYHPDDGRTMGLQGMINDLIEKCDFPVGEKVNGEINHIKEKSVPAIARIISAAEKFAEAGENAGFQHVVSYIQSFLQRPDVTRLLDETTTKKNKTF
;
A
#
# COMPACT_ATOMS: atom_id res chain seq x y z
N MET A 1 5.10 26.16 21.14
CA MET A 1 5.49 24.79 20.75
C MET A 1 4.19 24.01 20.62
N GLU A 2 3.65 23.95 19.41
CA GLU A 2 2.46 23.13 19.15
C GLU A 2 2.86 21.69 19.34
N ASN A 3 2.17 21.00 20.25
CA ASN A 3 2.22 19.56 20.36
C ASN A 3 1.77 18.99 19.00
N ASN A 4 2.71 18.58 18.16
CA ASN A 4 2.41 17.72 17.01
C ASN A 4 1.94 16.39 17.56
N LEU A 5 0.66 16.33 17.97
CA LEU A 5 0.03 15.08 18.36
C LEU A 5 0.14 14.13 17.17
N HIS A 6 0.53 12.88 17.46
CA HIS A 6 0.50 11.83 16.47
C HIS A 6 -0.92 11.66 15.95
N TYR A 7 -1.10 11.67 14.63
CA TYR A 7 -2.35 11.24 14.02
C TYR A 7 -2.62 9.80 14.44
N LYS A 8 -3.85 9.51 14.77
CA LYS A 8 -4.25 8.15 15.13
C LYS A 8 -5.10 7.58 14.00
N PRO A 9 -4.59 6.64 13.21
CA PRO A 9 -5.35 6.03 12.12
C PRO A 9 -6.63 5.37 12.66
N ILE A 10 -7.72 5.51 11.92
CA ILE A 10 -9.01 4.86 12.21
C ILE A 10 -9.05 3.46 11.58
N ASN A 11 -8.39 3.32 10.43
CA ASN A 11 -8.30 2.06 9.71
C ASN A 11 -6.89 1.47 9.83
N ASN A 12 -6.75 0.19 9.49
CA ASN A 12 -5.44 -0.44 9.33
C ASN A 12 -4.80 0.07 8.04
N VAL A 13 -4.02 1.13 8.18
CA VAL A 13 -3.34 1.76 7.05
C VAL A 13 -2.06 1.01 6.73
N ARG A 14 -1.98 0.51 5.49
CA ARG A 14 -0.82 -0.21 4.94
C ARG A 14 -0.14 0.62 3.87
N ILE A 15 1.17 0.82 4.01
CA ILE A 15 1.96 1.71 3.14
C ILE A 15 3.20 0.97 2.64
N VAL A 16 3.37 0.92 1.32
CA VAL A 16 4.61 0.43 0.70
C VAL A 16 5.61 1.58 0.60
N THR A 17 6.84 1.36 1.04
CA THR A 17 7.90 2.37 1.04
C THR A 17 9.14 1.89 0.30
N ALA A 18 9.78 2.76 -0.49
CA ALA A 18 11.03 2.47 -1.19
C ALA A 18 11.80 3.75 -1.54
N ALA A 19 13.08 3.60 -1.91
CA ALA A 19 13.79 4.59 -2.71
C ALA A 19 13.73 4.19 -4.19
N ALA A 20 13.59 5.19 -5.07
CA ALA A 20 13.40 5.02 -6.50
C ALA A 20 14.58 4.30 -7.16
N LEU A 21 14.35 3.78 -8.37
CA LEU A 21 15.38 3.13 -9.19
C LEU A 21 16.59 4.04 -9.37
N PHE A 22 17.79 3.46 -9.27
CA PHE A 22 19.09 4.14 -9.29
C PHE A 22 19.32 5.15 -8.15
N ASP A 23 18.51 5.12 -7.11
CA ASP A 23 18.66 5.97 -5.93
C ASP A 23 19.12 5.14 -4.72
N GLY A 24 20.35 5.38 -4.29
CA GLY A 24 20.91 4.76 -3.09
C GLY A 24 20.74 5.60 -1.81
N HIS A 25 20.05 6.73 -1.87
CA HIS A 25 19.83 7.60 -0.72
C HIS A 25 18.69 7.09 0.18
N ASP A 26 18.97 6.06 0.96
CA ASP A 26 17.94 5.38 1.75
C ASP A 26 17.72 5.97 3.16
N ALA A 27 18.58 6.87 3.62
CA ALA A 27 18.50 7.42 4.98
C ALA A 27 17.16 8.10 5.25
N ALA A 28 16.67 8.92 4.31
CA ALA A 28 15.42 9.65 4.48
C ALA A 28 14.21 8.70 4.57
N ILE A 29 14.09 7.75 3.65
CA ILE A 29 12.97 6.80 3.66
C ILE A 29 13.03 5.90 4.90
N ASN A 30 14.22 5.54 5.38
CA ASN A 30 14.40 4.77 6.59
C ASN A 30 13.93 5.51 7.84
N ILE A 31 14.11 6.82 7.92
CA ILE A 31 13.57 7.65 9.01
C ILE A 31 12.05 7.74 8.89
N MET A 32 11.54 8.10 7.70
CA MET A 32 10.11 8.30 7.46
C MET A 32 9.30 7.03 7.75
N ARG A 33 9.72 5.86 7.25
CA ARG A 33 9.01 4.61 7.48
C ARG A 33 8.90 4.24 8.97
N ARG A 34 9.93 4.57 9.77
CA ARG A 34 9.90 4.33 11.22
C ARG A 34 8.90 5.24 11.92
N ILE A 35 8.77 6.50 11.48
CA ILE A 35 7.77 7.41 12.00
C ILE A 35 6.37 6.95 11.61
N ILE A 36 6.18 6.50 10.36
CA ILE A 36 4.92 5.93 9.88
C ILE A 36 4.51 4.72 10.75
N GLN A 37 5.44 3.79 11.00
CA GLN A 37 5.20 2.64 11.87
C GLN A 37 4.89 3.05 13.32
N ALA A 38 5.64 4.00 13.87
CA ALA A 38 5.41 4.50 15.22
C ALA A 38 4.05 5.22 15.36
N THR A 39 3.49 5.71 14.25
CA THR A 39 2.16 6.34 14.21
C THR A 39 1.03 5.29 14.12
N GLY A 40 1.36 4.00 13.98
CA GLY A 40 0.39 2.90 14.02
C GLY A 40 0.04 2.30 12.66
N CYS A 41 0.79 2.64 11.60
CA CYS A 41 0.57 2.06 10.27
C CYS A 41 1.43 0.81 10.05
N GLU A 42 0.94 -0.10 9.22
CA GLU A 42 1.73 -1.19 8.67
C GLU A 42 2.60 -0.66 7.52
N VAL A 43 3.88 -1.02 7.52
CA VAL A 43 4.83 -0.59 6.49
C VAL A 43 5.52 -1.78 5.86
N ILE A 44 5.37 -1.92 4.55
CA ILE A 44 6.14 -2.85 3.72
C ILE A 44 7.28 -2.05 3.08
N HIS A 45 8.51 -2.35 3.49
CA HIS A 45 9.68 -1.62 3.01
C HIS A 45 10.51 -2.44 2.04
N LEU A 46 10.59 -1.98 0.79
CA LEU A 46 11.30 -2.68 -0.27
C LEU A 46 12.80 -2.34 -0.35
N GLY A 47 13.26 -1.35 0.41
CA GLY A 47 14.64 -0.89 0.36
C GLY A 47 14.87 0.18 -0.71
N HIS A 48 16.09 0.22 -1.25
CA HIS A 48 16.51 1.17 -2.27
C HIS A 48 16.57 0.53 -3.66
N ASP A 49 16.75 1.37 -4.69
CA ASP A 49 16.96 0.94 -6.08
C ASP A 49 15.81 0.07 -6.61
N ARG A 50 14.57 0.56 -6.44
CA ARG A 50 13.36 -0.19 -6.82
C ARG A 50 12.72 0.35 -8.08
N SER A 51 12.40 -0.57 -9.00
CA SER A 51 11.63 -0.25 -10.20
C SER A 51 10.17 0.09 -9.85
N VAL A 52 9.50 0.76 -10.77
CA VAL A 52 8.07 1.09 -10.62
C VAL A 52 7.23 -0.19 -10.53
N GLU A 53 7.55 -1.20 -11.34
CA GLU A 53 6.84 -2.47 -11.37
C GLU A 53 6.92 -3.19 -10.03
N GLU A 54 8.12 -3.30 -9.44
CA GLU A 54 8.31 -3.95 -8.13
C GLU A 54 7.46 -3.27 -7.05
N VAL A 55 7.43 -1.94 -7.05
CA VAL A 55 6.70 -1.15 -6.04
C VAL A 55 5.19 -1.28 -6.23
N VAL A 56 4.72 -1.15 -7.47
CA VAL A 56 3.28 -1.25 -7.81
C VAL A 56 2.76 -2.66 -7.56
N ASP A 57 3.51 -3.68 -7.98
CA ASP A 57 3.12 -5.08 -7.77
C ASP A 57 3.02 -5.41 -6.28
N CYS A 58 3.99 -4.97 -5.48
CA CYS A 58 3.94 -5.11 -4.04
C CYS A 58 2.70 -4.39 -3.45
N ALA A 59 2.43 -3.15 -3.85
CA ALA A 59 1.30 -2.40 -3.31
C ALA A 59 -0.06 -3.04 -3.64
N ILE A 60 -0.17 -3.67 -4.81
CA ILE A 60 -1.37 -4.42 -5.21
C ILE A 60 -1.47 -5.75 -4.45
N GLN A 61 -0.35 -6.46 -4.27
CA GLN A 61 -0.30 -7.73 -3.54
C GLN A 61 -0.67 -7.56 -2.07
N GLU A 62 -0.29 -6.45 -1.48
CA GLU A 62 -0.56 -6.11 -0.08
C GLU A 62 -1.88 -5.37 0.12
N ASP A 63 -2.64 -5.10 -0.95
CA ASP A 63 -3.85 -4.24 -0.91
C ASP A 63 -3.62 -2.93 -0.16
N ALA A 64 -2.47 -2.30 -0.41
CA ALA A 64 -2.02 -1.12 0.31
C ALA A 64 -2.85 0.12 -0.05
N GLN A 65 -3.03 1.03 0.92
CA GLN A 65 -3.66 2.32 0.67
C GLN A 65 -2.73 3.30 -0.01
N ALA A 66 -1.41 3.16 0.21
CA ALA A 66 -0.44 4.12 -0.30
C ALA A 66 0.92 3.52 -0.64
N ILE A 67 1.61 4.24 -1.52
CA ILE A 67 3.04 4.10 -1.84
C ILE A 67 3.73 5.40 -1.44
N ALA A 68 4.86 5.31 -0.74
CA ALA A 68 5.69 6.46 -0.38
C ALA A 68 7.13 6.26 -0.84
N ILE A 69 7.59 7.12 -1.75
CA ILE A 69 8.88 6.99 -2.44
C ILE A 69 9.78 8.18 -2.16
N THR A 70 11.06 7.91 -1.90
CA THR A 70 12.10 8.93 -2.01
C THR A 70 12.79 8.85 -3.36
N SER A 71 13.10 10.02 -3.96
CA SER A 71 13.85 10.13 -5.20
C SER A 71 14.74 11.35 -5.17
N TYR A 72 16.06 11.13 -5.00
CA TYR A 72 17.07 12.18 -4.94
C TYR A 72 17.89 12.27 -6.23
N GLN A 73 17.41 11.67 -7.31
CA GLN A 73 18.03 11.69 -8.62
C GLN A 73 17.09 12.23 -9.70
N GLY A 74 17.69 12.60 -10.86
CA GLY A 74 16.92 13.09 -12.00
C GLY A 74 16.06 12.04 -12.65
N GLY A 75 14.94 11.95 -12.97
CA GLY A 75 14.07 10.92 -13.57
C GLY A 75 12.83 10.66 -12.72
N HIS A 76 12.67 11.48 -11.66
CA HIS A 76 11.53 11.41 -10.78
C HIS A 76 10.20 11.70 -11.50
N ASN A 77 10.18 12.59 -12.50
CA ASN A 77 8.97 12.91 -13.25
C ASN A 77 8.42 11.67 -13.98
N GLU A 78 9.28 10.99 -14.73
CA GLU A 78 8.94 9.78 -15.46
C GLU A 78 8.58 8.65 -14.49
N TYR A 79 9.34 8.50 -13.41
CA TYR A 79 9.13 7.47 -12.41
C TYR A 79 7.75 7.57 -11.75
N PHE A 80 7.36 8.77 -11.28
CA PHE A 80 6.07 8.97 -10.63
C PHE A 80 4.88 8.90 -11.62
N LYS A 81 5.02 9.45 -12.81
CA LYS A 81 3.98 9.37 -13.85
C LYS A 81 3.75 7.93 -14.28
N TYR A 82 4.82 7.18 -14.56
CA TYR A 82 4.71 5.76 -14.89
C TYR A 82 4.08 4.95 -13.77
N MET A 83 4.42 5.23 -12.51
CA MET A 83 3.78 4.59 -11.36
C MET A 83 2.26 4.83 -11.33
N ARG A 84 1.83 6.05 -11.60
CA ARG A 84 0.41 6.39 -11.67
C ARG A 84 -0.29 5.65 -12.81
N ASP A 85 0.31 5.65 -13.97
CA ASP A 85 -0.24 4.97 -15.17
C ASP A 85 -0.35 3.47 -14.94
N LEU A 86 0.68 2.85 -14.38
CA LEU A 86 0.71 1.43 -14.10
C LEU A 86 -0.31 1.00 -13.04
N LEU A 87 -0.56 1.82 -12.01
CA LEU A 87 -1.63 1.58 -11.05
C LEU A 87 -3.01 1.61 -11.71
N VAL A 88 -3.23 2.54 -12.65
CA VAL A 88 -4.49 2.61 -13.42
C VAL A 88 -4.63 1.40 -14.33
N GLU A 89 -3.58 1.06 -15.07
CA GLU A 89 -3.55 -0.11 -15.98
C GLU A 89 -3.86 -1.41 -15.23
N LYS A 90 -3.27 -1.59 -14.04
CA LYS A 90 -3.47 -2.79 -13.20
C LYS A 90 -4.74 -2.74 -12.35
N GLY A 91 -5.61 -1.74 -12.54
CA GLY A 91 -6.92 -1.65 -11.88
C GLY A 91 -6.88 -1.25 -10.40
N ALA A 92 -5.80 -0.59 -9.97
CA ALA A 92 -5.59 -0.10 -8.60
C ALA A 92 -5.47 1.43 -8.49
N PRO A 93 -6.33 2.24 -9.17
CA PRO A 93 -6.20 3.70 -9.20
C PRO A 93 -6.45 4.37 -7.85
N GLN A 94 -7.01 3.66 -6.86
CA GLN A 94 -7.28 4.16 -5.52
C GLN A 94 -6.01 4.28 -4.67
N ILE A 95 -4.94 3.52 -4.98
CA ILE A 95 -3.69 3.58 -4.23
C ILE A 95 -3.09 4.97 -4.37
N LYS A 96 -2.83 5.61 -3.24
CA LYS A 96 -2.27 6.96 -3.17
C LYS A 96 -0.76 6.94 -3.37
N ILE A 97 -0.23 7.93 -4.08
CA ILE A 97 1.21 8.05 -4.30
C ILE A 97 1.72 9.29 -3.58
N PHE A 98 2.69 9.07 -2.72
CA PHE A 98 3.42 10.12 -2.00
C PHE A 98 4.90 10.07 -2.36
N GLY A 99 5.55 11.21 -2.38
CA GLY A 99 6.96 11.26 -2.67
C GLY A 99 7.69 12.42 -2.01
N GLY A 100 9.00 12.37 -2.11
CA GLY A 100 9.91 13.44 -1.72
C GLY A 100 11.31 13.16 -2.24
N GLY A 101 12.10 14.20 -2.40
CA GLY A 101 13.47 14.08 -2.96
C GLY A 101 14.35 15.26 -2.55
N GLY A 102 14.04 15.87 -1.41
CA GLY A 102 14.72 17.08 -0.97
C GLY A 102 14.57 18.20 -2.01
N GLY A 103 15.64 18.95 -2.24
CA GLY A 103 15.65 20.02 -3.25
C GLY A 103 15.83 19.54 -4.69
N THR A 104 15.88 18.22 -4.94
CA THR A 104 16.04 17.68 -6.30
C THR A 104 14.77 17.85 -7.13
N ILE A 105 13.60 17.76 -6.48
CA ILE A 105 12.31 17.96 -7.15
C ILE A 105 11.91 19.41 -7.00
N LEU A 106 11.81 20.11 -8.12
CA LEU A 106 11.51 21.54 -8.15
C LEU A 106 10.03 21.82 -7.84
N PRO A 107 9.67 22.98 -7.28
CA PRO A 107 8.26 23.33 -7.02
C PRO A 107 7.35 23.27 -8.25
N SER A 108 7.85 23.61 -9.45
CA SER A 108 7.13 23.47 -10.71
C SER A 108 6.84 22.01 -11.08
N GLU A 109 7.80 21.12 -10.83
CA GLU A 109 7.66 19.68 -11.06
C GLU A 109 6.69 19.06 -10.05
N ILE A 110 6.72 19.50 -8.79
CA ILE A 110 5.74 19.10 -7.78
C ILE A 110 4.32 19.44 -8.24
N ALA A 111 4.11 20.68 -8.72
CA ALA A 111 2.81 21.11 -9.22
C ALA A 111 2.35 20.26 -10.42
N GLU A 112 3.26 19.96 -11.35
CA GLU A 112 2.99 19.11 -12.51
C GLU A 112 2.61 17.68 -12.09
N LEU A 113 3.40 17.07 -11.21
CA LEU A 113 3.15 15.70 -10.72
C LEU A 113 1.82 15.61 -9.98
N GLN A 114 1.51 16.57 -9.11
CA GLN A 114 0.23 16.59 -8.40
C GLN A 114 -0.96 16.78 -9.38
N ALA A 115 -0.82 17.62 -10.41
CA ALA A 115 -1.81 17.77 -11.47
C ALA A 115 -1.98 16.48 -12.29
N TYR A 116 -0.93 15.67 -12.44
CA TYR A 116 -0.97 14.38 -13.11
C TYR A 116 -1.69 13.28 -12.32
N GLY A 117 -1.87 13.48 -11.01
CA GLY A 117 -2.57 12.55 -10.14
C GLY A 117 -1.71 11.92 -9.05
N ILE A 118 -0.49 12.43 -8.82
CA ILE A 118 0.30 12.09 -7.64
C ILE A 118 -0.31 12.81 -6.43
N THR A 119 -0.57 12.10 -5.35
CA THR A 119 -1.31 12.62 -4.21
C THR A 119 -0.60 13.78 -3.54
N ARG A 120 0.70 13.63 -3.27
CA ARG A 120 1.56 14.69 -2.74
C ARG A 120 3.04 14.38 -2.90
N ILE A 121 3.79 15.39 -3.30
CA ILE A 121 5.26 15.40 -3.21
C ILE A 121 5.64 16.41 -2.12
N TYR A 122 6.39 15.97 -1.13
CA TYR A 122 6.86 16.82 -0.03
C TYR A 122 8.15 17.52 -0.40
N HIS A 123 8.14 18.86 -0.29
CA HIS A 123 9.31 19.70 -0.44
C HIS A 123 10.01 19.88 0.93
N PRO A 124 11.30 20.22 1.00
CA PRO A 124 11.98 20.54 2.27
C PRO A 124 11.30 21.60 3.12
N ASP A 125 10.62 22.55 2.49
CA ASP A 125 9.87 23.59 3.19
C ASP A 125 8.65 23.05 3.94
N ASP A 126 8.03 21.96 3.46
CA ASP A 126 6.99 21.26 4.21
C ASP A 126 7.55 20.74 5.54
N GLY A 127 8.78 20.17 5.50
CA GLY A 127 9.46 19.71 6.71
C GLY A 127 9.81 20.83 7.68
N ARG A 128 10.13 22.04 7.19
CA ARG A 128 10.38 23.22 8.03
C ARG A 128 9.09 23.73 8.68
N THR A 129 7.99 23.67 7.94
CA THR A 129 6.69 24.23 8.37
C THR A 129 5.94 23.26 9.28
N MET A 130 5.86 21.98 8.91
CA MET A 130 5.05 20.97 9.61
C MET A 130 5.87 20.06 10.52
N GLY A 131 7.19 20.03 10.35
CA GLY A 131 8.07 19.02 10.94
C GLY A 131 7.85 17.63 10.31
N LEU A 132 8.72 16.68 10.65
CA LEU A 132 8.63 15.32 10.11
C LEU A 132 7.33 14.62 10.52
N GLN A 133 6.92 14.77 11.78
CA GLN A 133 5.68 14.18 12.28
C GLN A 133 4.45 14.79 11.58
N GLY A 134 4.44 16.08 11.33
CA GLY A 134 3.35 16.76 10.63
C GLY A 134 3.21 16.28 9.18
N MET A 135 4.32 16.06 8.48
CA MET A 135 4.31 15.48 7.13
C MET A 135 3.74 14.06 7.14
N ILE A 136 4.13 13.25 8.12
CA ILE A 136 3.61 11.89 8.25
C ILE A 136 2.13 11.89 8.62
N ASN A 137 1.68 12.76 9.51
CA ASN A 137 0.26 12.91 9.84
C ASN A 137 -0.56 13.27 8.60
N ASP A 138 -0.10 14.23 7.78
CA ASP A 138 -0.74 14.62 6.51
C ASP A 138 -0.80 13.46 5.50
N LEU A 139 0.25 12.64 5.44
CA LEU A 139 0.29 11.45 4.58
C LEU A 139 -0.75 10.43 5.05
N ILE A 140 -0.74 10.09 6.33
CA ILE A 140 -1.62 9.07 6.90
C ILE A 140 -3.09 9.50 6.79
N GLU A 141 -3.42 10.74 7.11
CA GLU A 141 -4.77 11.29 7.00
C GLU A 141 -5.34 11.13 5.58
N LYS A 142 -4.51 11.34 4.55
CA LYS A 142 -4.92 11.22 3.15
C LYS A 142 -5.12 9.77 2.68
N CYS A 143 -4.57 8.81 3.36
CA CYS A 143 -4.69 7.39 3.03
C CYS A 143 -5.43 6.57 4.10
N ASP A 144 -5.98 7.21 5.14
CA ASP A 144 -6.79 6.54 6.16
C ASP A 144 -8.23 6.30 5.66
N PHE A 145 -8.33 5.37 4.72
CA PHE A 145 -9.60 4.88 4.21
C PHE A 145 -9.67 3.36 4.31
N PRO A 146 -10.87 2.80 4.49
CA PRO A 146 -11.02 1.37 4.65
C PRO A 146 -10.68 0.60 3.37
N VAL A 147 -9.95 -0.50 3.52
CA VAL A 147 -9.78 -1.55 2.50
C VAL A 147 -10.49 -2.81 2.98
N GLY A 148 -10.96 -3.64 2.06
CA GLY A 148 -11.62 -4.90 2.41
C GLY A 148 -13.04 -4.79 2.97
N GLU A 149 -13.65 -3.59 3.08
CA GLU A 149 -15.04 -3.46 3.54
C GLU A 149 -16.09 -4.03 2.58
N LYS A 150 -15.76 -4.03 1.30
CA LYS A 150 -16.67 -4.50 0.25
C LYS A 150 -15.92 -5.47 -0.65
N VAL A 151 -16.43 -6.67 -0.73
CA VAL A 151 -16.01 -7.69 -1.70
C VAL A 151 -17.08 -7.68 -2.80
N ASN A 152 -16.68 -7.21 -4.00
CA ASN A 152 -17.57 -6.99 -5.15
C ASN A 152 -17.35 -8.04 -6.24
N GLY A 153 -17.31 -9.31 -5.88
CA GLY A 153 -17.14 -10.41 -6.83
C GLY A 153 -15.69 -10.88 -7.01
N GLU A 154 -14.73 -10.36 -6.24
CA GLU A 154 -13.32 -10.79 -6.23
C GLU A 154 -13.17 -12.30 -6.09
N ILE A 155 -14.08 -12.93 -5.37
CA ILE A 155 -14.12 -14.38 -5.17
C ILE A 155 -14.25 -15.16 -6.50
N ASN A 156 -14.93 -14.59 -7.49
CA ASN A 156 -15.07 -15.23 -8.80
C ASN A 156 -13.72 -15.32 -9.56
N HIS A 157 -12.77 -14.45 -9.20
CA HIS A 157 -11.45 -14.34 -9.81
C HIS A 157 -10.34 -15.11 -9.06
N ILE A 158 -10.67 -15.80 -7.95
CA ILE A 158 -9.69 -16.62 -7.21
C ILE A 158 -9.15 -17.75 -8.09
N LYS A 159 -10.02 -18.38 -8.89
CA LYS A 159 -9.62 -19.47 -9.80
C LYS A 159 -8.62 -19.04 -10.85
N GLU A 160 -8.71 -17.81 -11.28
CA GLU A 160 -7.82 -17.18 -12.25
C GLU A 160 -6.51 -16.71 -11.60
N LYS A 161 -6.35 -16.94 -10.28
CA LYS A 161 -5.22 -16.47 -9.46
C LYS A 161 -5.02 -14.95 -9.56
N SER A 162 -6.12 -14.20 -9.65
CA SER A 162 -6.07 -12.74 -9.66
C SER A 162 -5.49 -12.22 -8.36
N VAL A 163 -4.28 -11.67 -8.43
CA VAL A 163 -3.56 -11.15 -7.27
C VAL A 163 -4.35 -10.05 -6.56
N PRO A 164 -4.92 -9.03 -7.24
CA PRO A 164 -5.72 -8.00 -6.58
C PRO A 164 -6.94 -8.56 -5.87
N ALA A 165 -7.60 -9.57 -6.48
CA ALA A 165 -8.78 -10.19 -5.88
C ALA A 165 -8.43 -10.96 -4.61
N ILE A 166 -7.34 -11.71 -4.61
CA ILE A 166 -6.86 -12.45 -3.44
C ILE A 166 -6.46 -11.48 -2.33
N ALA A 167 -5.69 -10.44 -2.64
CA ALA A 167 -5.27 -9.41 -1.69
C ALA A 167 -6.49 -8.75 -1.01
N ARG A 168 -7.49 -8.34 -1.80
CA ARG A 168 -8.73 -7.74 -1.29
C ARG A 168 -9.51 -8.68 -0.35
N ILE A 169 -9.56 -9.97 -0.65
CA ILE A 169 -10.22 -10.96 0.19
C ILE A 169 -9.47 -11.15 1.51
N ILE A 170 -8.14 -11.13 1.49
CA ILE A 170 -7.32 -11.19 2.71
C ILE A 170 -7.60 -9.97 3.58
N SER A 171 -7.55 -8.76 3.01
CA SER A 171 -7.86 -7.51 3.73
C SER A 171 -9.28 -7.52 4.31
N ALA A 172 -10.24 -8.08 3.59
CA ALA A 172 -11.61 -8.24 4.09
C ALA A 172 -11.66 -9.20 5.29
N ALA A 173 -10.93 -10.30 5.23
CA ALA A 173 -10.87 -11.27 6.32
C ALA A 173 -10.18 -10.68 7.58
N GLU A 174 -9.11 -9.93 7.42
CA GLU A 174 -8.40 -9.23 8.49
C GLU A 174 -9.31 -8.22 9.19
N LYS A 175 -9.91 -7.31 8.42
CA LYS A 175 -10.83 -6.28 8.95
C LYS A 175 -11.99 -6.88 9.70
N PHE A 176 -12.40 -8.03 9.32
CA PHE A 176 -13.53 -8.76 9.88
C PHE A 176 -13.16 -9.54 11.14
N ALA A 177 -11.96 -10.13 11.18
CA ALA A 177 -11.45 -10.74 12.41
C ALA A 177 -11.34 -9.70 13.54
N GLU A 178 -11.06 -8.43 13.20
CA GLU A 178 -11.00 -7.32 14.16
C GLU A 178 -12.36 -6.83 14.64
N ALA A 179 -13.36 -6.82 13.74
CA ALA A 179 -14.70 -6.29 14.05
C ALA A 179 -15.56 -7.23 14.93
N GLY A 180 -15.08 -8.48 15.14
CA GLY A 180 -15.88 -9.52 15.80
C GLY A 180 -17.09 -9.94 14.94
N GLU A 181 -17.95 -10.81 15.48
CA GLU A 181 -19.11 -11.39 14.77
C GLU A 181 -20.19 -10.34 14.40
N ASN A 182 -19.88 -9.40 13.53
CA ASN A 182 -20.89 -8.48 12.99
C ASN A 182 -21.58 -9.08 11.76
N ALA A 183 -22.91 -8.89 11.68
CA ALA A 183 -23.81 -9.56 10.73
C ALA A 183 -23.44 -9.41 9.22
N GLY A 184 -22.67 -8.41 8.83
CA GLY A 184 -22.17 -8.23 7.47
C GLY A 184 -21.14 -9.27 7.03
N PHE A 185 -20.52 -9.94 7.96
CA PHE A 185 -19.49 -10.96 7.73
C PHE A 185 -20.02 -12.38 7.57
N GLN A 186 -21.16 -12.67 8.11
CA GLN A 186 -21.79 -13.97 7.90
C GLN A 186 -21.92 -14.28 6.40
N HIS A 187 -22.12 -13.26 5.57
CA HIS A 187 -22.19 -13.44 4.12
C HIS A 187 -20.81 -13.77 3.52
N VAL A 188 -19.74 -13.12 3.94
CA VAL A 188 -18.37 -13.37 3.48
C VAL A 188 -17.85 -14.71 4.01
N VAL A 189 -18.11 -15.02 5.30
CA VAL A 189 -17.74 -16.32 5.90
C VAL A 189 -18.50 -17.47 5.24
N SER A 190 -19.81 -17.35 5.07
CA SER A 190 -20.60 -18.39 4.40
C SER A 190 -20.13 -18.62 2.96
N TYR A 191 -19.71 -17.54 2.30
CA TYR A 191 -19.18 -17.64 0.94
C TYR A 191 -17.77 -18.28 0.91
N ILE A 192 -16.86 -17.86 1.78
CA ILE A 192 -15.53 -18.47 1.93
C ILE A 192 -15.68 -19.94 2.33
N GLN A 193 -16.56 -20.28 3.26
CA GLN A 193 -16.84 -21.66 3.65
C GLN A 193 -17.40 -22.47 2.47
N SER A 194 -18.35 -21.91 1.73
CA SER A 194 -18.89 -22.60 0.53
C SER A 194 -17.82 -22.81 -0.55
N PHE A 195 -16.87 -21.88 -0.68
CA PHE A 195 -15.73 -21.97 -1.59
C PHE A 195 -14.75 -23.06 -1.14
N LEU A 196 -14.41 -23.10 0.16
CA LEU A 196 -13.50 -24.11 0.73
C LEU A 196 -14.07 -25.52 0.68
N GLN A 197 -15.40 -25.68 0.69
CA GLN A 197 -16.09 -26.96 0.57
C GLN A 197 -16.20 -27.47 -0.88
N ARG A 198 -15.78 -26.69 -1.86
CA ARG A 198 -15.78 -27.13 -3.27
C ARG A 198 -14.73 -28.21 -3.48
N PRO A 199 -15.09 -29.35 -4.16
CA PRO A 199 -14.19 -30.48 -4.33
C PRO A 199 -12.86 -30.14 -5.03
N ASP A 200 -12.88 -29.16 -5.93
CA ASP A 200 -11.70 -28.67 -6.64
C ASP A 200 -10.74 -27.89 -5.73
N VAL A 201 -11.25 -27.12 -4.76
CA VAL A 201 -10.48 -26.37 -3.79
C VAL A 201 -9.95 -27.29 -2.68
N THR A 202 -10.78 -28.17 -2.16
CA THR A 202 -10.38 -29.16 -1.15
C THR A 202 -9.23 -30.02 -1.67
N ARG A 203 -9.31 -30.48 -2.91
CA ARG A 203 -8.24 -31.26 -3.54
C ARG A 203 -6.93 -30.48 -3.68
N LEU A 204 -6.99 -29.20 -4.06
CA LEU A 204 -5.80 -28.33 -4.14
C LEU A 204 -5.14 -28.09 -2.78
N LEU A 205 -5.94 -27.92 -1.72
CA LEU A 205 -5.44 -27.79 -0.34
C LEU A 205 -4.78 -29.09 0.14
N ASP A 206 -5.38 -30.23 -0.13
CA ASP A 206 -4.83 -31.56 0.22
C ASP A 206 -3.52 -31.84 -0.52
N GLU A 207 -3.43 -31.53 -1.82
CA GLU A 207 -2.21 -31.68 -2.61
C GLU A 207 -1.08 -30.76 -2.11
N THR A 208 -1.40 -29.55 -1.65
CA THR A 208 -0.42 -28.60 -1.09
C THR A 208 0.07 -29.05 0.28
N THR A 209 -0.81 -29.56 1.12
CA THR A 209 -0.49 -30.10 2.44
C THR A 209 0.35 -31.36 2.36
N THR A 210 0.04 -32.24 1.39
CA THR A 210 0.78 -33.49 1.17
C THR A 210 2.20 -33.23 0.64
N LYS A 211 2.40 -32.20 -0.18
CA LYS A 211 3.73 -31.80 -0.66
C LYS A 211 4.61 -31.22 0.47
N LYS A 212 4.05 -30.43 1.40
CA LYS A 212 4.79 -29.92 2.57
C LYS A 212 5.26 -31.04 3.51
N ASN A 213 4.49 -32.08 3.67
CA ASN A 213 4.84 -33.22 4.56
C ASN A 213 5.86 -34.21 3.95
N LYS A 214 6.24 -34.05 2.68
CA LYS A 214 7.27 -34.88 2.01
C LYS A 214 8.67 -34.23 1.96
N THR A 215 8.84 -33.05 2.54
CA THR A 215 10.11 -32.29 2.50
C THR A 215 10.76 -32.17 3.90
N PHE A 216 10.51 -33.14 4.80
CA PHE A 216 11.23 -33.31 6.07
C PHE A 216 11.81 -34.71 6.14
#